data_95967c2b66072822d61bd51528fd94ab
#
_entry.id   95967c2b66072822d61bd51528fd94ab
#
_cell.length_a   1.000
_cell.length_b   1.000
_cell.length_c   1.000
_cell.angle_alpha   90.00
_cell.angle_beta   90.00
_cell.angle_gamma   90.00
#
_symmetry.space_group_name_H-M   'P 1'
#
loop_
_entity.id
_entity.type
_entity.pdbx_description
1 polymer ?
#
loop_
_entity_poly.entity_id
_entity_poly.type
_entity_poly.pdbx_seq_one_letter_code
_entity_poly.pdbx_strand_id
1 'polypeptide(L)'
;MSAPVMTMTTDDTKKPVFYVVDEHDHPEGSSTMLGFWLYLMSDCLIFAMLFATFGVLGSNYAAGPSPKDLFDLPLVALNTSMLLLSSITYGFAMLTMDKNRIASTQIWLAITGLFGLAFISIELYEFAHMIHEGATPQRSAFLSSFFTLVGTHGLHVTFGIVWLVTLMVQVARRGLIPANRRRLMCLSMFWHFLDVVWIGVFTFVYLMGMLR
;
A
#
# COMPACT_ATOMS: atom_id res chain seq x y z
N MET A 1 -39.25 -15.50 41.40
CA MET A 1 -38.49 -15.74 40.18
C MET A 1 -39.37 -16.51 39.23
N SER A 2 -40.11 -15.82 38.36
CA SER A 2 -41.04 -16.44 37.39
C SER A 2 -40.42 -16.26 36.01
N ALA A 3 -40.17 -17.36 35.31
CA ALA A 3 -39.70 -17.38 33.94
C ALA A 3 -40.81 -16.86 33.00
N PRO A 4 -40.50 -16.11 31.96
CA PRO A 4 -41.48 -15.68 30.98
C PRO A 4 -41.96 -16.88 30.15
N VAL A 5 -43.28 -17.08 30.13
CA VAL A 5 -43.95 -18.06 29.28
C VAL A 5 -43.92 -17.58 27.86
N MET A 6 -43.24 -18.32 27.00
CA MET A 6 -43.19 -18.08 25.56
C MET A 6 -44.53 -18.56 24.96
N THR A 7 -45.44 -17.63 24.67
CA THR A 7 -46.64 -17.92 23.88
C THR A 7 -46.28 -17.98 22.40
N MET A 8 -46.21 -19.18 21.83
CA MET A 8 -46.21 -19.37 20.38
C MET A 8 -47.59 -19.02 19.83
N THR A 9 -47.68 -17.90 19.14
CA THR A 9 -48.80 -17.61 18.23
C THR A 9 -48.46 -18.21 16.86
N THR A 10 -49.11 -19.31 16.52
CA THR A 10 -49.10 -19.89 15.17
C THR A 10 -49.96 -19.04 14.26
N ASP A 11 -49.34 -18.12 13.54
CA ASP A 11 -49.92 -17.45 12.38
C ASP A 11 -49.45 -18.16 11.10
N ASP A 12 -50.32 -18.99 10.56
CA ASP A 12 -50.05 -19.98 9.48
C ASP A 12 -50.02 -19.38 8.07
N THR A 13 -49.87 -18.06 7.93
CA THR A 13 -49.91 -17.37 6.62
C THR A 13 -48.61 -16.70 6.17
N LYS A 14 -47.54 -16.76 6.96
CA LYS A 14 -46.25 -16.23 6.55
C LYS A 14 -45.30 -17.33 6.05
N LYS A 15 -45.02 -17.32 4.74
CA LYS A 15 -43.90 -18.11 4.17
C LYS A 15 -42.66 -17.90 5.03
N PRO A 16 -41.88 -18.97 5.30
CA PRO A 16 -40.65 -18.80 6.06
C PRO A 16 -39.71 -17.86 5.33
N VAL A 17 -39.48 -16.68 5.90
CA VAL A 17 -38.48 -15.75 5.42
C VAL A 17 -37.12 -16.31 5.89
N PHE A 18 -36.39 -16.91 4.96
CA PHE A 18 -35.15 -17.62 5.26
C PHE A 18 -33.99 -16.73 5.73
N TYR A 19 -34.12 -15.41 5.68
CA TYR A 19 -33.09 -14.47 6.13
C TYR A 19 -33.75 -13.22 6.73
N VAL A 20 -34.09 -13.25 8.01
CA VAL A 20 -34.12 -12.03 8.82
C VAL A 20 -32.71 -11.91 9.40
N VAL A 21 -31.80 -11.35 8.66
CA VAL A 21 -30.56 -10.83 9.21
C VAL A 21 -30.91 -9.48 9.80
N ASP A 22 -30.95 -9.39 11.14
CA ASP A 22 -31.08 -8.12 11.81
C ASP A 22 -29.93 -7.21 11.32
N GLU A 23 -30.27 -6.08 10.74
CA GLU A 23 -29.36 -5.08 10.17
C GLU A 23 -28.35 -4.54 11.20
N HIS A 24 -28.54 -4.88 12.48
CA HIS A 24 -27.69 -4.51 13.61
C HIS A 24 -26.52 -5.47 13.90
N ASP A 25 -26.50 -6.67 13.33
CA ASP A 25 -25.47 -7.70 13.64
C ASP A 25 -24.32 -7.77 12.62
N HIS A 26 -24.34 -6.96 11.57
CA HIS A 26 -23.16 -6.83 10.71
C HIS A 26 -22.17 -5.87 11.36
N PRO A 27 -20.95 -6.33 11.73
CA PRO A 27 -19.92 -5.41 12.19
C PRO A 27 -19.68 -4.37 11.09
N GLU A 28 -20.02 -3.11 11.40
CA GLU A 28 -20.03 -1.94 10.47
C GLU A 28 -18.70 -1.67 9.73
N GLY A 29 -17.77 -2.58 9.69
CA GLY A 29 -16.47 -2.45 9.03
C GLY A 29 -16.20 -3.51 7.96
N SER A 30 -16.92 -4.63 7.97
CA SER A 30 -16.61 -5.80 7.16
C SER A 30 -16.75 -5.52 5.64
N SER A 31 -17.83 -4.87 5.21
CA SER A 31 -18.08 -4.59 3.79
C SER A 31 -17.10 -3.54 3.21
N THR A 32 -16.71 -2.53 3.99
CA THR A 32 -15.75 -1.50 3.56
C THR A 32 -14.35 -2.10 3.37
N MET A 33 -13.93 -2.95 4.32
CA MET A 33 -12.62 -3.62 4.23
C MET A 33 -12.57 -4.59 3.06
N LEU A 34 -13.64 -5.36 2.84
CA LEU A 34 -13.74 -6.27 1.69
C LEU A 34 -13.70 -5.51 0.37
N GLY A 35 -14.47 -4.42 0.24
CA GLY A 35 -14.48 -3.59 -0.97
C GLY A 35 -13.11 -2.97 -1.25
N PHE A 36 -12.42 -2.52 -0.22
CA PHE A 36 -11.07 -1.98 -0.35
C PHE A 36 -10.05 -3.07 -0.73
N TRP A 37 -10.19 -4.27 -0.18
CA TRP A 37 -9.36 -5.41 -0.55
C TRP A 37 -9.52 -5.81 -2.02
N LEU A 38 -10.76 -5.81 -2.54
CA LEU A 38 -11.03 -6.03 -3.97
C LEU A 38 -10.38 -4.95 -4.85
N TYR A 39 -10.39 -3.69 -4.41
CA TYR A 39 -9.66 -2.60 -5.08
C TYR A 39 -8.15 -2.91 -5.14
N LEU A 40 -7.53 -3.33 -4.03
CA LEU A 40 -6.10 -3.69 -4.02
C LEU A 40 -5.79 -4.88 -4.94
N MET A 41 -6.73 -5.83 -5.09
CA MET A 41 -6.56 -6.92 -6.06
C MET A 41 -6.54 -6.42 -7.51
N SER A 42 -7.31 -5.39 -7.86
CA SER A 42 -7.24 -4.77 -9.18
C SER A 42 -5.91 -4.04 -9.40
N ASP A 43 -5.38 -3.34 -8.39
CA ASP A 43 -4.04 -2.74 -8.45
C ASP A 43 -2.94 -3.81 -8.60
N CYS A 44 -3.10 -4.95 -7.94
CA CYS A 44 -2.19 -6.10 -8.09
C CYS A 44 -2.11 -6.57 -9.55
N LEU A 45 -3.22 -6.58 -10.30
CA LEU A 45 -3.23 -6.92 -11.73
C LEU A 45 -2.46 -5.89 -12.56
N ILE A 46 -2.58 -4.60 -12.25
CA ILE A 46 -1.79 -3.55 -12.92
C ILE A 46 -0.30 -3.80 -12.73
N PHE A 47 0.15 -4.02 -11.50
CA PHE A 47 1.56 -4.32 -11.22
C PHE A 47 2.02 -5.64 -11.85
N ALA A 48 1.19 -6.67 -11.86
CA ALA A 48 1.49 -7.94 -12.52
C ALA A 48 1.76 -7.75 -14.02
N MET A 49 0.96 -6.92 -14.71
CA MET A 49 1.18 -6.56 -16.12
C MET A 49 2.47 -5.76 -16.31
N LEU A 50 2.79 -4.84 -15.42
CA LEU A 50 4.04 -4.08 -15.48
C LEU A 50 5.27 -4.97 -15.27
N PHE A 51 5.21 -5.92 -14.32
CA PHE A 51 6.27 -6.91 -14.12
C PHE A 51 6.42 -7.82 -15.33
N ALA A 52 5.32 -8.29 -15.92
CA ALA A 52 5.36 -9.10 -17.14
C ALA A 52 5.99 -8.32 -18.31
N THR A 53 5.61 -7.07 -18.48
CA THR A 53 6.21 -6.18 -19.49
C THR A 53 7.70 -5.99 -19.26
N PHE A 54 8.11 -5.73 -18.03
CA PHE A 54 9.53 -5.65 -17.68
C PHE A 54 10.26 -6.98 -17.92
N GLY A 55 9.64 -8.11 -17.60
CA GLY A 55 10.22 -9.45 -17.85
C GLY A 55 10.53 -9.71 -19.32
N VAL A 56 9.71 -9.20 -20.25
CA VAL A 56 9.90 -9.33 -21.70
C VAL A 56 10.89 -8.29 -22.24
N LEU A 57 10.80 -7.04 -21.81
CA LEU A 57 11.57 -5.92 -22.35
C LEU A 57 12.90 -5.69 -21.62
N GLY A 58 13.05 -6.21 -20.41
CA GLY A 58 14.17 -5.95 -19.51
C GLY A 58 15.55 -6.39 -19.98
N SER A 59 15.65 -7.17 -21.07
CA SER A 59 16.92 -7.57 -21.71
C SER A 59 17.26 -6.75 -22.96
N ASN A 60 16.39 -5.81 -23.38
CA ASN A 60 16.55 -5.05 -24.63
C ASN A 60 17.20 -3.69 -24.34
N TYR A 61 18.52 -3.67 -24.27
CA TYR A 61 19.29 -2.46 -23.91
C TYR A 61 19.54 -1.50 -25.08
N ALA A 62 19.37 -1.92 -26.35
CA ALA A 62 19.57 -1.13 -27.56
C ALA A 62 20.89 -0.31 -27.58
N ALA A 63 22.01 -0.96 -27.19
CA ALA A 63 23.31 -0.32 -26.97
C ALA A 63 23.32 0.81 -25.91
N GLY A 64 22.32 0.83 -25.03
CA GLY A 64 22.25 1.69 -23.85
C GLY A 64 22.99 1.09 -22.65
N PRO A 65 23.05 1.83 -21.54
CA PRO A 65 23.70 1.37 -20.32
C PRO A 65 23.03 0.11 -19.76
N SER A 66 23.84 -0.79 -19.19
CA SER A 66 23.37 -2.00 -18.55
C SER A 66 22.91 -1.72 -17.10
N PRO A 67 22.12 -2.61 -16.49
CA PRO A 67 21.75 -2.48 -15.08
C PRO A 67 22.95 -2.36 -14.13
N LYS A 68 24.08 -3.02 -14.47
CA LYS A 68 25.32 -2.99 -13.68
C LYS A 68 25.98 -1.62 -13.66
N ASP A 69 25.78 -0.83 -14.72
CA ASP A 69 26.39 0.50 -14.87
C ASP A 69 25.50 1.59 -14.25
N LEU A 70 24.18 1.30 -14.08
CA LEU A 70 23.16 2.27 -13.66
C LEU A 70 22.81 2.17 -12.18
N PHE A 71 22.84 0.97 -11.59
CA PHE A 71 22.29 0.76 -10.26
C PHE A 71 23.38 0.73 -9.18
N ASP A 72 23.21 1.61 -8.20
CA ASP A 72 24.01 1.59 -6.98
C ASP A 72 23.31 0.73 -5.91
N LEU A 73 23.73 -0.53 -5.78
CA LEU A 73 23.10 -1.51 -4.88
C LEU A 73 23.01 -1.05 -3.43
N PRO A 74 24.04 -0.40 -2.82
CA PRO A 74 23.94 0.19 -1.50
C PRO A 74 22.83 1.22 -1.36
N LEU A 75 22.64 2.08 -2.37
CA LEU A 75 21.60 3.10 -2.38
C LEU A 75 20.20 2.47 -2.42
N VAL A 76 20.00 1.48 -3.29
CA VAL A 76 18.72 0.76 -3.41
C VAL A 76 18.42 -0.05 -2.15
N ALA A 77 19.43 -0.65 -1.52
CA ALA A 77 19.28 -1.37 -0.24
C ALA A 77 18.89 -0.40 0.89
N LEU A 78 19.50 0.80 0.93
CA LEU A 78 19.11 1.86 1.86
C LEU A 78 17.65 2.27 1.64
N ASN A 79 17.27 2.52 0.39
CA ASN A 79 15.90 2.89 0.02
C ASN A 79 14.89 1.83 0.44
N THR A 80 15.18 0.55 0.18
CA THR A 80 14.38 -0.59 0.64
C THR A 80 14.26 -0.62 2.17
N SER A 81 15.37 -0.37 2.89
CA SER A 81 15.37 -0.34 4.36
C SER A 81 14.47 0.76 4.91
N MET A 82 14.45 1.94 4.29
CA MET A 82 13.56 3.05 4.68
C MET A 82 12.08 2.67 4.53
N LEU A 83 11.72 1.99 3.43
CA LEU A 83 10.34 1.55 3.21
C LEU A 83 9.93 0.47 4.22
N LEU A 84 10.77 -0.54 4.48
CA LEU A 84 10.50 -1.58 5.47
C LEU A 84 10.38 -1.00 6.90
N LEU A 85 11.22 -0.03 7.28
CA LEU A 85 11.11 0.68 8.56
C LEU A 85 9.79 1.46 8.63
N SER A 86 9.35 2.07 7.54
CA SER A 86 8.05 2.75 7.49
C SER A 86 6.89 1.79 7.76
N SER A 87 6.96 0.58 7.22
CA SER A 87 5.98 -0.48 7.44
C SER A 87 5.90 -0.92 8.90
N ILE A 88 7.05 -1.14 9.54
CA ILE A 88 7.13 -1.49 10.97
C ILE A 88 6.53 -0.37 11.83
N THR A 89 6.89 0.89 11.55
CA THR A 89 6.36 2.04 12.30
C THR A 89 4.86 2.21 12.10
N TYR A 90 4.32 1.89 10.92
CA TYR A 90 2.89 1.85 10.69
C TYR A 90 2.20 0.77 11.55
N GLY A 91 2.81 -0.41 11.67
CA GLY A 91 2.34 -1.47 12.57
C GLY A 91 2.24 -0.98 14.02
N PHE A 92 3.24 -0.25 14.53
CA PHE A 92 3.19 0.37 15.86
C PHE A 92 2.08 1.43 15.97
N ALA A 93 1.82 2.20 14.91
CA ALA A 93 0.69 3.14 14.88
C ALA A 93 -0.65 2.41 15.07
N MET A 94 -0.84 1.26 14.41
CA MET A 94 -2.05 0.44 14.56
C MET A 94 -2.21 -0.11 15.99
N LEU A 95 -1.12 -0.62 16.60
CA LEU A 95 -1.14 -1.10 17.98
C LEU A 95 -1.49 0.01 19.00
N THR A 96 -1.03 1.23 18.77
CA THR A 96 -1.37 2.38 19.63
C THR A 96 -2.78 2.88 19.40
N MET A 97 -3.28 2.76 18.16
CA MET A 97 -4.67 3.05 17.81
C MET A 97 -5.65 2.12 18.55
N ASP A 98 -5.33 0.81 18.64
CA ASP A 98 -6.15 -0.17 19.38
C ASP A 98 -6.23 0.16 20.87
N LYS A 99 -5.14 0.68 21.43
CA LYS A 99 -5.08 1.19 22.81
C LYS A 99 -5.75 2.57 23.00
N ASN A 100 -6.37 3.13 21.96
CA ASN A 100 -7.03 4.42 21.94
C ASN A 100 -6.14 5.62 22.35
N ARG A 101 -4.82 5.54 22.08
CA ARG A 101 -3.83 6.58 22.41
C ARG A 101 -3.59 7.49 21.21
N ILE A 102 -4.38 8.58 21.10
CA ILE A 102 -4.33 9.50 19.94
C ILE A 102 -2.93 10.06 19.70
N ALA A 103 -2.28 10.60 20.75
CA ALA A 103 -0.97 11.22 20.63
C ALA A 103 0.11 10.24 20.13
N SER A 104 0.15 9.03 20.69
CA SER A 104 1.12 8.01 20.27
C SER A 104 0.87 7.54 18.84
N THR A 105 -0.40 7.37 18.45
CA THR A 105 -0.78 7.02 17.07
C THR A 105 -0.31 8.09 16.08
N GLN A 106 -0.51 9.37 16.39
CA GLN A 106 -0.05 10.49 15.58
C GLN A 106 1.47 10.52 15.40
N ILE A 107 2.22 10.28 16.48
CA ILE A 107 3.69 10.26 16.43
C ILE A 107 4.17 9.13 15.51
N TRP A 108 3.63 7.91 15.66
CA TRP A 108 4.03 6.78 14.83
C TRP A 108 3.65 6.99 13.34
N LEU A 109 2.48 7.57 13.06
CA LEU A 109 2.08 7.91 11.69
C LEU A 109 3.00 8.99 11.10
N ALA A 110 3.44 9.99 11.89
CA ALA A 110 4.38 11.01 11.45
C ALA A 110 5.75 10.40 11.09
N ILE A 111 6.24 9.46 11.91
CA ILE A 111 7.50 8.74 11.65
C ILE A 111 7.37 7.91 10.36
N THR A 112 6.26 7.20 10.19
CA THR A 112 5.97 6.45 8.94
C THR A 112 5.98 7.36 7.72
N GLY A 113 5.31 8.51 7.79
CA GLY A 113 5.30 9.50 6.72
C GLY A 113 6.69 10.06 6.40
N LEU A 114 7.53 10.27 7.43
CA LEU A 114 8.90 10.74 7.25
C LEU A 114 9.75 9.70 6.50
N PHE A 115 9.67 8.43 6.85
CA PHE A 115 10.36 7.36 6.13
C PHE A 115 9.85 7.21 4.69
N GLY A 116 8.52 7.33 4.47
CA GLY A 116 7.94 7.33 3.13
C GLY A 116 8.41 8.52 2.27
N LEU A 117 8.52 9.71 2.87
CA LEU A 117 9.08 10.89 2.18
C LEU A 117 10.56 10.72 1.87
N ALA A 118 11.34 10.15 2.79
CA ALA A 118 12.75 9.84 2.54
C ALA A 118 12.91 8.88 1.36
N PHE A 119 12.09 7.81 1.31
CA PHE A 119 12.04 6.86 0.20
C PHE A 119 11.80 7.57 -1.13
N ILE A 120 10.73 8.36 -1.25
CA ILE A 120 10.41 9.09 -2.49
C ILE A 120 11.51 10.09 -2.87
N SER A 121 12.12 10.75 -1.89
CA SER A 121 13.21 11.70 -2.16
C SER A 121 14.44 11.02 -2.76
N ILE A 122 14.81 9.84 -2.25
CA ILE A 122 15.92 9.04 -2.78
C ILE A 122 15.58 8.53 -4.18
N GLU A 123 14.37 8.05 -4.42
CA GLU A 123 13.91 7.54 -5.71
C GLU A 123 13.91 8.65 -6.79
N LEU A 124 13.41 9.84 -6.45
CA LEU A 124 13.45 11.00 -7.35
C LEU A 124 14.90 11.47 -7.64
N TYR A 125 15.77 11.39 -6.65
CA TYR A 125 17.18 11.68 -6.84
C TYR A 125 17.83 10.68 -7.81
N GLU A 126 17.56 9.39 -7.65
CA GLU A 126 18.05 8.32 -8.54
C GLU A 126 17.53 8.51 -9.97
N PHE A 127 16.25 8.83 -10.14
CA PHE A 127 15.68 9.16 -11.46
C PHE A 127 16.33 10.38 -12.10
N ALA A 128 16.51 11.46 -11.35
CA ALA A 128 17.15 12.66 -11.84
C ALA A 128 18.62 12.40 -12.26
N HIS A 129 19.33 11.60 -11.49
CA HIS A 129 20.71 11.20 -11.78
C HIS A 129 20.80 10.39 -13.07
N MET A 130 19.95 9.37 -13.23
CA MET A 130 19.89 8.55 -14.44
C MET A 130 19.55 9.38 -15.70
N ILE A 131 18.61 10.32 -15.60
CA ILE A 131 18.26 11.22 -16.70
C ILE A 131 19.44 12.13 -17.06
N HIS A 132 20.20 12.60 -16.07
CA HIS A 132 21.37 13.46 -16.27
C HIS A 132 22.51 12.70 -16.98
N GLU A 133 22.66 11.40 -16.74
CA GLU A 133 23.60 10.52 -17.43
C GLU A 133 23.14 10.11 -18.84
N GLY A 134 21.98 10.60 -19.27
CA GLY A 134 21.41 10.31 -20.59
C GLY A 134 20.68 8.96 -20.66
N ALA A 135 20.41 8.31 -19.52
CA ALA A 135 19.58 7.11 -19.42
C ALA A 135 18.09 7.50 -19.39
N THR A 136 17.58 8.03 -20.49
CA THR A 136 16.18 8.46 -20.62
C THR A 136 15.25 7.29 -20.99
N PRO A 137 13.96 7.35 -20.64
CA PRO A 137 12.99 6.30 -20.97
C PRO A 137 12.89 5.99 -22.48
N GLN A 138 13.15 7.00 -23.34
CA GLN A 138 13.08 6.84 -24.79
C GLN A 138 14.27 6.10 -25.41
N ARG A 139 15.37 5.93 -24.65
CA ARG A 139 16.64 5.41 -25.19
C ARG A 139 16.61 3.90 -25.40
N SER A 140 15.92 3.15 -24.55
CA SER A 140 15.82 1.68 -24.65
C SER A 140 14.50 1.15 -24.09
N ALA A 141 14.07 -0.03 -24.57
CA ALA A 141 12.89 -0.70 -24.04
C ALA A 141 13.05 -1.11 -22.57
N PHE A 142 14.27 -1.46 -22.15
CA PHE A 142 14.61 -1.69 -20.75
C PHE A 142 14.33 -0.47 -19.89
N LEU A 143 14.87 0.70 -20.24
CA LEU A 143 14.67 1.95 -19.51
C LEU A 143 13.20 2.36 -19.49
N SER A 144 12.50 2.26 -20.62
CA SER A 144 11.06 2.57 -20.69
C SER A 144 10.24 1.71 -19.72
N SER A 145 10.46 0.39 -19.70
CA SER A 145 9.75 -0.52 -18.79
C SER A 145 10.15 -0.32 -17.33
N PHE A 146 11.44 -0.03 -17.06
CA PHE A 146 11.95 0.31 -15.73
C PHE A 146 11.29 1.57 -15.16
N PHE A 147 11.38 2.70 -15.89
CA PHE A 147 10.78 3.96 -15.45
C PHE A 147 9.26 3.86 -15.27
N THR A 148 8.59 3.06 -16.11
CA THR A 148 7.15 2.85 -15.98
C THR A 148 6.80 2.06 -14.72
N LEU A 149 7.49 0.96 -14.45
CA LEU A 149 7.23 0.10 -13.30
C LEU A 149 7.55 0.82 -11.98
N VAL A 150 8.77 1.34 -11.86
CA VAL A 150 9.24 2.00 -10.64
C VAL A 150 8.52 3.33 -10.43
N GLY A 151 8.31 4.11 -11.49
CA GLY A 151 7.57 5.37 -11.43
C GLY A 151 6.10 5.20 -11.05
N THR A 152 5.43 4.15 -11.55
CA THR A 152 4.06 3.82 -11.12
C THR A 152 4.02 3.47 -9.64
N HIS A 153 5.00 2.71 -9.14
CA HIS A 153 5.12 2.42 -7.71
C HIS A 153 5.32 3.70 -6.89
N GLY A 154 6.28 4.55 -7.27
CA GLY A 154 6.54 5.83 -6.61
C GLY A 154 5.33 6.77 -6.58
N LEU A 155 4.53 6.78 -7.66
CA LEU A 155 3.28 7.54 -7.72
C LEU A 155 2.25 7.01 -6.71
N HIS A 156 2.13 5.70 -6.54
CA HIS A 156 1.25 5.09 -5.53
C HIS A 156 1.73 5.41 -4.10
N VAL A 157 3.04 5.36 -3.83
CA VAL A 157 3.59 5.76 -2.53
C VAL A 157 3.31 7.24 -2.25
N THR A 158 3.49 8.11 -3.24
CA THR A 158 3.17 9.55 -3.12
C THR A 158 1.69 9.76 -2.76
N PHE A 159 0.78 9.06 -3.45
CA PHE A 159 -0.64 9.10 -3.14
C PHE A 159 -0.92 8.60 -1.71
N GLY A 160 -0.26 7.52 -1.29
CA GLY A 160 -0.33 6.99 0.07
C GLY A 160 0.10 8.01 1.12
N ILE A 161 1.17 8.77 0.88
CA ILE A 161 1.65 9.84 1.77
C ILE A 161 0.61 10.97 1.88
N VAL A 162 0.03 11.41 0.76
CA VAL A 162 -1.03 12.44 0.76
C VAL A 162 -2.24 11.97 1.56
N TRP A 163 -2.63 10.71 1.39
CA TRP A 163 -3.74 10.12 2.15
C TRP A 163 -3.40 10.02 3.64
N LEU A 164 -2.17 9.59 3.99
CA LEU A 164 -1.69 9.53 5.37
C LEU A 164 -1.74 10.89 6.06
N VAL A 165 -1.24 11.94 5.41
CA VAL A 165 -1.28 13.32 5.94
C VAL A 165 -2.73 13.77 6.14
N THR A 166 -3.61 13.50 5.18
CA THR A 166 -5.04 13.82 5.28
C THR A 166 -5.69 13.14 6.49
N LEU A 167 -5.40 11.85 6.72
CA LEU A 167 -5.91 11.11 7.87
C LEU A 167 -5.32 11.62 9.19
N MET A 168 -4.03 11.96 9.22
CA MET A 168 -3.42 12.58 10.41
C MET A 168 -4.16 13.86 10.81
N VAL A 169 -4.46 14.75 9.85
CA VAL A 169 -5.25 15.97 10.11
C VAL A 169 -6.66 15.64 10.58
N GLN A 170 -7.31 14.61 10.01
CA GLN A 170 -8.66 14.20 10.44
C GLN A 170 -8.65 13.63 11.86
N VAL A 171 -7.66 12.78 12.19
CA VAL A 171 -7.50 12.22 13.55
C VAL A 171 -7.15 13.31 14.56
N ALA A 172 -6.32 14.30 14.19
CA ALA A 172 -6.02 15.44 15.06
C ALA A 172 -7.28 16.29 15.39
N ARG A 173 -8.17 16.48 14.41
CA ARG A 173 -9.37 17.31 14.58
C ARG A 173 -10.56 16.57 15.20
N ARG A 174 -10.76 15.30 14.87
CA ARG A 174 -11.97 14.53 15.23
C ARG A 174 -11.69 13.34 16.16
N GLY A 175 -10.42 13.05 16.47
CA GLY A 175 -10.03 11.90 17.27
C GLY A 175 -10.17 10.55 16.53
N LEU A 176 -10.00 9.45 17.28
CA LEU A 176 -10.10 8.08 16.79
C LEU A 176 -11.55 7.57 16.78
N ILE A 177 -12.43 8.26 16.04
CA ILE A 177 -13.79 7.79 15.81
C ILE A 177 -13.79 6.52 14.93
N PRO A 178 -14.85 5.66 14.97
CA PRO A 178 -14.91 4.40 14.21
C PRO A 178 -14.62 4.59 12.71
N ALA A 179 -15.11 5.70 12.11
CA ALA A 179 -14.85 6.02 10.71
C ALA A 179 -13.35 6.27 10.42
N ASN A 180 -12.65 6.99 11.31
CA ASN A 180 -11.21 7.26 11.15
C ASN A 180 -10.38 5.99 11.36
N ARG A 181 -10.77 5.12 12.29
CA ARG A 181 -10.14 3.81 12.49
C ARG A 181 -10.23 2.94 11.24
N ARG A 182 -11.43 2.83 10.63
CA ARG A 182 -11.63 2.09 9.37
C ARG A 182 -10.73 2.62 8.25
N ARG A 183 -10.64 3.95 8.09
CA ARG A 183 -9.78 4.58 7.08
C ARG A 183 -8.30 4.31 7.32
N LEU A 184 -7.83 4.34 8.58
CA LEU A 184 -6.46 3.98 8.93
C LEU A 184 -6.17 2.50 8.65
N MET A 185 -7.13 1.59 8.90
CA MET A 185 -6.99 0.18 8.53
C MET A 185 -6.89 -0.01 7.01
N CYS A 186 -7.72 0.69 6.22
CA CYS A 186 -7.61 0.65 4.76
C CYS A 186 -6.25 1.18 4.28
N LEU A 187 -5.79 2.30 4.83
CA LEU A 187 -4.46 2.83 4.50
C LEU A 187 -3.34 1.87 4.92
N SER A 188 -3.47 1.16 6.05
CA SER A 188 -2.52 0.12 6.45
C SER A 188 -2.42 -0.99 5.41
N MET A 189 -3.56 -1.51 4.93
CA MET A 189 -3.57 -2.52 3.87
C MET A 189 -2.91 -2.02 2.60
N PHE A 190 -3.19 -0.79 2.20
CA PHE A 190 -2.57 -0.14 1.03
C PHE A 190 -1.05 -0.01 1.20
N TRP A 191 -0.58 0.44 2.36
CA TRP A 191 0.84 0.63 2.65
C TRP A 191 1.62 -0.67 2.59
N HIS A 192 1.13 -1.72 3.26
CA HIS A 192 1.76 -3.03 3.23
C HIS A 192 1.70 -3.69 1.84
N PHE A 193 0.64 -3.44 1.08
CA PHE A 193 0.58 -3.88 -0.32
C PHE A 193 1.70 -3.25 -1.15
N LEU A 194 1.95 -1.95 -1.00
CA LEU A 194 3.06 -1.28 -1.69
C LEU A 194 4.43 -1.84 -1.30
N ASP A 195 4.63 -2.18 -0.02
CA ASP A 195 5.88 -2.83 0.43
C ASP A 195 6.11 -4.17 -0.29
N VAL A 196 5.06 -4.99 -0.43
CA VAL A 196 5.15 -6.28 -1.15
C VAL A 196 5.50 -6.05 -2.62
N VAL A 197 4.87 -5.06 -3.27
CA VAL A 197 5.20 -4.69 -4.66
C VAL A 197 6.65 -4.23 -4.76
N TRP A 198 7.15 -3.42 -3.81
CA TRP A 198 8.54 -2.97 -3.78
C TRP A 198 9.54 -4.10 -3.62
N ILE A 199 9.28 -5.09 -2.76
CA ILE A 199 10.13 -6.29 -2.65
C ILE A 199 10.20 -7.00 -4.00
N GLY A 200 9.10 -7.08 -4.75
CA GLY A 200 9.08 -7.57 -6.11
C GLY A 200 9.98 -6.74 -7.05
N VAL A 201 9.85 -5.41 -7.01
CA VAL A 201 10.70 -4.49 -7.81
C VAL A 201 12.17 -4.69 -7.45
N PHE A 202 12.51 -4.66 -6.16
CA PHE A 202 13.88 -4.87 -5.70
C PHE A 202 14.47 -6.19 -6.23
N THR A 203 13.71 -7.27 -6.12
CA THR A 203 14.18 -8.61 -6.50
C THR A 203 14.30 -8.76 -8.03
N PHE A 204 13.24 -8.41 -8.78
CA PHE A 204 13.20 -8.68 -10.22
C PHE A 204 13.93 -7.64 -11.05
N VAL A 205 13.93 -6.39 -10.64
CA VAL A 205 14.54 -5.30 -11.40
C VAL A 205 15.99 -5.10 -11.00
N TYR A 206 16.25 -4.87 -9.72
CA TYR A 206 17.61 -4.55 -9.26
C TYR A 206 18.47 -5.80 -9.08
N LEU A 207 18.04 -6.76 -8.25
CA LEU A 207 18.88 -7.91 -7.92
C LEU A 207 19.09 -8.83 -9.13
N MET A 208 18.04 -9.23 -9.84
CA MET A 208 18.18 -10.08 -11.03
C MET A 208 18.81 -9.32 -12.21
N GLY A 209 18.62 -8.01 -12.33
CA GLY A 209 19.27 -7.17 -13.32
C GLY A 209 20.79 -7.13 -13.15
N MET A 210 21.28 -7.12 -11.91
CA MET A 210 22.71 -7.11 -11.61
C MET A 210 23.38 -8.49 -11.72
N LEU A 211 22.61 -9.58 -11.59
CA LEU A 211 23.13 -10.95 -11.69
C LEU A 211 23.27 -11.45 -13.15
N ARG A 212 22.61 -10.80 -14.09
CA ARG A 212 22.71 -11.07 -15.53
C ARG A 212 23.81 -10.23 -16.16
#